data_e0371f9001260242cda63253120a5bb4
#
_entry.id   e0371f9001260242cda63253120a5bb4
#
_cell.length_a   1.000
_cell.length_b   1.000
_cell.length_c   1.000
_cell.angle_alpha   90.00
_cell.angle_beta   90.00
_cell.angle_gamma   90.00
#
_symmetry.space_group_name_H-M   'P 1'
#
loop_
_entity.id
_entity.type
_entity.pdbx_description
1 polymer ?
#
loop_
_entity_poly.entity_id
_entity_poly.type
_entity_poly.pdbx_seq_one_letter_code
_entity_poly.pdbx_strand_id
1 'polypeptide(L)'
;ELVQSTRQAVRVYDAAVHTGNAALDTFLTEKNLFCVRENIRLSCTVSARNLEQVDHVDLYALLDTSMELALDSVMRCGEAEKRVISLSLSQHQNQLLIGIEYYTQAVRTAGEREALDAAGRELEWIAGRYNGGIQFSSEGGMERIYAVLLTE
;
A
#
# COMPACT_ATOMS: atom_id res chain seq x y z
N GLU A 1 23.25 3.90 9.37
CA GLU A 1 22.66 3.60 8.71
C GLU A 1 21.27 3.01 8.88
N LEU A 2 21.09 1.95 8.32
CA LEU A 2 19.77 1.40 8.16
C LEU A 2 19.08 1.08 9.46
N VAL A 3 19.85 0.80 10.47
CA VAL A 3 19.28 0.32 11.71
C VAL A 3 18.32 1.32 12.32
N GLN A 4 18.68 2.59 12.31
CA GLN A 4 17.81 3.58 12.90
C GLN A 4 16.55 3.77 12.09
N SER A 5 16.69 3.85 10.80
CA SER A 5 15.52 4.09 9.98
C SER A 5 14.59 2.90 9.97
N THR A 6 15.10 1.70 10.21
CA THR A 6 14.25 0.52 10.21
C THR A 6 13.41 0.38 11.44
N ARG A 7 13.53 1.30 12.38
CA ARG A 7 12.63 1.27 13.49
C ARG A 7 11.19 1.37 13.05
N GLN A 8 10.92 2.19 12.03
CA GLN A 8 9.61 2.35 11.48
C GLN A 8 9.51 1.89 10.05
N ALA A 9 10.63 1.73 9.36
CA ALA A 9 10.65 1.30 7.98
C ALA A 9 11.16 -0.13 7.93
N VAL A 10 10.31 -1.03 7.42
CA VAL A 10 10.67 -2.43 7.28
C VAL A 10 11.15 -2.64 5.85
N ARG A 11 12.41 -3.08 5.72
CA ARG A 11 12.97 -3.35 4.41
C ARG A 11 12.48 -4.70 3.96
N VAL A 12 11.72 -4.70 2.87
CA VAL A 12 11.04 -5.91 2.46
C VAL A 12 11.78 -6.71 1.40
N TYR A 13 13.07 -6.50 1.27
CA TYR A 13 13.88 -7.41 0.46
C TYR A 13 14.41 -8.57 1.30
N ASP A 14 14.16 -8.56 2.57
CA ASP A 14 14.50 -9.69 3.43
C ASP A 14 13.47 -10.79 3.27
N ALA A 15 13.85 -12.00 3.66
CA ALA A 15 13.01 -13.16 3.48
C ALA A 15 11.72 -13.07 4.29
N ALA A 16 11.76 -12.42 5.44
CA ALA A 16 10.62 -12.36 6.32
C ALA A 16 10.46 -10.94 6.85
N VAL A 17 9.21 -10.55 7.05
CA VAL A 17 8.87 -9.24 7.58
C VAL A 17 8.29 -9.42 8.97
N HIS A 18 8.68 -8.56 9.89
CA HIS A 18 8.23 -8.64 11.27
C HIS A 18 7.68 -7.30 11.72
N THR A 19 6.38 -7.13 11.63
CA THR A 19 5.72 -5.90 12.07
C THR A 19 5.03 -6.07 13.41
N GLY A 20 4.87 -7.30 13.87
CA GLY A 20 4.12 -7.60 15.06
C GLY A 20 2.69 -8.04 14.79
N ASN A 21 2.27 -7.99 13.54
CA ASN A 21 0.95 -8.45 13.12
C ASN A 21 1.16 -9.58 12.12
N ALA A 22 0.75 -10.79 12.49
CA ALA A 22 1.07 -11.97 11.69
C ALA A 22 0.45 -11.92 10.30
N ALA A 23 -0.79 -11.44 10.21
CA ALA A 23 -1.45 -11.37 8.90
C ALA A 23 -0.74 -10.37 8.00
N LEU A 24 -0.36 -9.24 8.54
CA LEU A 24 0.35 -8.23 7.79
C LEU A 24 1.73 -8.73 7.38
N ASP A 25 2.41 -9.43 8.29
CA ASP A 25 3.73 -9.97 7.97
C ASP A 25 3.66 -10.96 6.82
N THR A 26 2.66 -11.83 6.83
CA THR A 26 2.48 -12.78 5.73
C THR A 26 2.23 -12.06 4.41
N PHE A 27 1.35 -11.07 4.44
CA PHE A 27 1.03 -10.30 3.24
C PHE A 27 2.28 -9.63 2.67
N LEU A 28 3.03 -8.95 3.53
CA LEU A 28 4.21 -8.22 3.07
C LEU A 28 5.30 -9.15 2.58
N THR A 29 5.46 -10.29 3.22
CA THR A 29 6.45 -11.26 2.79
C THR A 29 6.15 -11.77 1.39
N GLU A 30 4.88 -12.09 1.14
CA GLU A 30 4.49 -12.56 -0.19
C GLU A 30 4.69 -11.49 -1.25
N LYS A 31 4.30 -10.25 -0.94
CA LYS A 31 4.45 -9.17 -1.91
C LYS A 31 5.91 -8.85 -2.15
N ASN A 32 6.73 -8.95 -1.11
CA ASN A 32 8.15 -8.74 -1.27
C ASN A 32 8.78 -9.76 -2.21
N LEU A 33 8.41 -11.02 -2.05
CA LEU A 33 8.94 -12.06 -2.92
C LEU A 33 8.57 -11.80 -4.37
N PHE A 34 7.34 -11.39 -4.61
CA PHE A 34 6.92 -11.06 -5.96
C PHE A 34 7.71 -9.88 -6.51
N CYS A 35 7.86 -8.82 -5.70
CA CYS A 35 8.55 -7.62 -6.14
C CYS A 35 10.02 -7.89 -6.45
N VAL A 36 10.68 -8.68 -5.62
CA VAL A 36 12.07 -9.03 -5.87
C VAL A 36 12.19 -9.77 -7.22
N ARG A 37 11.28 -10.70 -7.46
CA ARG A 37 11.29 -11.46 -8.69
C ARG A 37 11.09 -10.58 -9.91
N GLU A 38 10.27 -9.52 -9.77
CA GLU A 38 9.93 -8.64 -10.88
C GLU A 38 10.78 -7.38 -10.92
N ASN A 39 11.83 -7.30 -10.14
CA ASN A 39 12.72 -6.14 -10.08
C ASN A 39 11.97 -4.87 -9.68
N ILE A 40 11.10 -4.99 -8.71
CA ILE A 40 10.38 -3.85 -8.14
C ILE A 40 10.92 -3.64 -6.74
N ARG A 41 11.21 -2.38 -6.42
CA ARG A 41 11.65 -2.03 -5.06
C ARG A 41 10.44 -1.66 -4.24
N LEU A 42 10.17 -2.46 -3.25
CA LEU A 42 9.05 -2.24 -2.35
C LEU A 42 9.61 -1.78 -1.01
N SER A 43 9.15 -0.64 -0.54
CA SER A 43 9.50 -0.18 0.79
C SER A 43 8.23 -0.08 1.62
N CYS A 44 8.34 -0.35 2.90
CA CYS A 44 7.18 -0.35 3.77
C CYS A 44 7.55 0.30 5.09
N THR A 45 6.73 1.25 5.51
CA THR A 45 6.88 1.90 6.79
C THR A 45 5.66 1.57 7.62
N VAL A 46 5.86 0.96 8.79
CA VAL A 46 4.76 0.60 9.65
C VAL A 46 5.00 1.22 11.02
N SER A 47 4.18 2.20 11.36
CA SER A 47 4.20 2.82 12.67
C SER A 47 2.82 2.80 13.29
N ALA A 48 1.92 2.02 12.74
CA ALA A 48 0.56 1.93 13.24
C ALA A 48 0.50 1.04 14.47
N ARG A 49 -0.40 1.42 15.35
CA ARG A 49 -0.78 0.62 16.51
C ARG A 49 -2.22 0.21 16.31
N ASN A 50 -2.80 -0.54 17.13
CA ASN A 50 -4.24 -0.83 17.08
C ASN A 50 -4.71 -1.39 15.74
N LEU A 51 -3.82 -2.10 15.04
CA LEU A 51 -4.25 -2.76 13.81
C LEU A 51 -5.32 -3.81 14.08
N GLU A 52 -5.36 -4.29 15.30
CA GLU A 52 -6.37 -5.29 15.67
C GLU A 52 -7.78 -4.72 15.70
N GLN A 53 -7.93 -3.40 15.65
CA GLN A 53 -9.25 -2.78 15.61
C GLN A 53 -9.85 -2.79 14.22
N VAL A 54 -9.08 -3.22 13.24
CA VAL A 54 -9.56 -3.38 11.88
C VAL A 54 -9.70 -4.87 11.61
N ASP A 55 -10.85 -5.26 11.09
CA ASP A 55 -11.09 -6.66 10.76
C ASP A 55 -10.02 -7.14 9.78
N HIS A 56 -9.52 -8.35 10.00
CA HIS A 56 -8.43 -8.88 9.18
C HIS A 56 -8.80 -8.94 7.70
N VAL A 57 -10.05 -9.28 7.41
CA VAL A 57 -10.49 -9.35 6.02
C VAL A 57 -10.47 -7.97 5.40
N ASP A 58 -10.93 -6.96 6.14
CA ASP A 58 -10.94 -5.59 5.65
C ASP A 58 -9.52 -5.06 5.45
N LEU A 59 -8.66 -5.31 6.41
CA LEU A 59 -7.28 -4.87 6.30
C LEU A 59 -6.59 -5.50 5.10
N TYR A 60 -6.79 -6.80 4.94
CA TYR A 60 -6.21 -7.50 3.80
C TYR A 60 -6.75 -6.93 2.49
N ALA A 61 -8.06 -6.69 2.42
CA ALA A 61 -8.66 -6.18 1.20
C ALA A 61 -8.14 -4.79 0.85
N LEU A 62 -8.00 -3.93 1.86
CA LEU A 62 -7.45 -2.60 1.62
C LEU A 62 -6.03 -2.68 1.08
N LEU A 63 -5.21 -3.50 1.71
CA LEU A 63 -3.82 -3.63 1.31
C LEU A 63 -3.68 -4.29 -0.06
N ASP A 64 -4.45 -5.36 -0.29
CA ASP A 64 -4.32 -6.09 -1.53
C ASP A 64 -4.83 -5.29 -2.72
N THR A 65 -5.97 -4.63 -2.56
CA THR A 65 -6.51 -3.82 -3.65
C THR A 65 -5.56 -2.68 -3.99
N SER A 66 -5.01 -2.03 -2.97
CA SER A 66 -4.05 -0.95 -3.20
C SER A 66 -2.78 -1.47 -3.87
N MET A 67 -2.28 -2.60 -3.39
CA MET A 67 -1.04 -3.17 -3.91
C MET A 67 -1.22 -3.64 -5.35
N GLU A 68 -2.38 -4.19 -5.68
CA GLU A 68 -2.62 -4.65 -7.06
C GLU A 68 -2.62 -3.46 -8.02
N LEU A 69 -3.19 -2.34 -7.62
CA LEU A 69 -3.11 -1.14 -8.45
C LEU A 69 -1.68 -0.71 -8.67
N ALA A 70 -0.89 -0.71 -7.62
CA ALA A 70 0.49 -0.29 -7.70
C ALA A 70 1.31 -1.24 -8.56
N LEU A 71 1.13 -2.54 -8.36
CA LEU A 71 1.86 -3.54 -9.13
C LEU A 71 1.53 -3.45 -10.60
N ASP A 72 0.23 -3.36 -10.93
CA ASP A 72 -0.18 -3.22 -12.32
C ASP A 72 0.49 -2.02 -12.97
N SER A 73 0.55 -0.92 -12.22
CA SER A 73 1.09 0.31 -12.76
C SER A 73 2.60 0.21 -13.01
N VAL A 74 3.35 -0.23 -11.99
CA VAL A 74 4.80 -0.24 -12.11
C VAL A 74 5.28 -1.35 -13.06
N MET A 75 4.50 -2.41 -13.21
CA MET A 75 4.86 -3.46 -14.16
C MET A 75 4.87 -2.95 -15.59
N ARG A 76 4.12 -1.90 -15.86
CA ARG A 76 4.09 -1.28 -17.19
C ARG A 76 5.19 -0.24 -17.38
N CYS A 77 5.90 0.14 -16.31
CA CYS A 77 6.97 1.11 -16.42
C CYS A 77 8.20 0.44 -16.98
N GLY A 78 8.72 1.01 -18.06
CA GLY A 78 9.92 0.45 -18.68
C GLY A 78 11.20 0.95 -18.06
N GLU A 79 11.12 1.99 -17.24
CA GLU A 79 12.31 2.57 -16.62
C GLU A 79 12.52 1.96 -15.25
N ALA A 80 13.71 1.44 -15.01
CA ALA A 80 14.01 0.73 -13.78
C ALA A 80 13.79 1.61 -12.55
N GLU A 81 14.13 2.88 -12.66
CA GLU A 81 14.02 3.78 -11.51
C GLU A 81 12.57 4.07 -11.13
N LYS A 82 11.62 3.75 -12.00
CA LYS A 82 10.21 3.95 -11.71
C LYS A 82 9.51 2.70 -11.17
N ARG A 83 10.26 1.61 -11.04
CA ARG A 83 9.69 0.38 -10.49
C ARG A 83 9.86 0.40 -8.97
N VAL A 84 9.15 1.31 -8.35
CA VAL A 84 9.23 1.55 -6.91
C VAL A 84 7.83 1.69 -6.35
N ILE A 85 7.58 1.03 -5.25
CA ILE A 85 6.31 1.13 -4.53
C ILE A 85 6.61 1.44 -3.08
N SER A 86 5.92 2.42 -2.52
CA SER A 86 6.03 2.76 -1.10
C SER A 86 4.70 2.52 -0.43
N LEU A 87 4.70 1.70 0.60
CA LEU A 87 3.53 1.39 1.39
C LEU A 87 3.75 1.90 2.80
N SER A 88 2.76 2.55 3.36
CA SER A 88 2.88 3.08 4.71
C SER A 88 1.61 2.81 5.50
N LEU A 89 1.80 2.42 6.76
CA LEU A 89 0.71 2.28 7.71
C LEU A 89 1.10 3.09 8.92
N SER A 90 0.35 4.15 9.21
CA SER A 90 0.68 5.03 10.31
C SER A 90 -0.57 5.32 11.13
N GLN A 91 -0.34 5.66 12.38
CA GLN A 91 -1.41 5.96 13.32
C GLN A 91 -1.24 7.39 13.79
N HIS A 92 -2.30 8.16 13.72
CA HIS A 92 -2.28 9.53 14.18
C HIS A 92 -3.52 9.73 15.05
N GLN A 93 -3.32 9.65 16.35
CA GLN A 93 -4.43 9.67 17.31
C GLN A 93 -5.36 8.50 17.01
N ASN A 94 -6.63 8.77 16.69
CA ASN A 94 -7.56 7.71 16.37
C ASN A 94 -7.72 7.46 14.88
N GLN A 95 -6.77 7.95 14.07
CA GLN A 95 -6.81 7.74 12.64
C GLN A 95 -5.72 6.79 12.21
N LEU A 96 -6.11 5.73 11.53
CA LEU A 96 -5.18 4.82 10.89
C LEU A 96 -5.10 5.20 9.42
N LEU A 97 -3.88 5.47 8.96
CA LEU A 97 -3.65 5.84 7.58
C LEU A 97 -2.91 4.74 6.88
N ILE A 98 -3.48 4.26 5.80
CA ILE A 98 -2.85 3.26 4.95
C ILE A 98 -2.61 3.93 3.61
N GLY A 99 -1.34 4.12 3.27
CA GLY A 99 -0.98 4.86 2.06
C GLY A 99 -0.12 4.04 1.13
N ILE A 100 -0.31 4.27 -0.15
CA ILE A 100 0.54 3.64 -1.16
C ILE A 100 0.88 4.67 -2.23
N GLU A 101 2.13 4.66 -2.65
CA GLU A 101 2.61 5.55 -3.69
C GLU A 101 3.34 4.75 -4.74
N TYR A 102 3.11 5.09 -5.99
CA TYR A 102 3.71 4.35 -7.09
C TYR A 102 3.70 5.21 -8.35
N TYR A 103 4.61 4.92 -9.26
CA TYR A 103 4.63 5.60 -10.54
C TYR A 103 3.61 5.01 -11.48
N THR A 104 3.09 5.87 -12.36
CA THR A 104 2.13 5.45 -13.35
C THR A 104 2.51 6.05 -14.69
N GLN A 105 2.01 5.46 -15.76
CA GLN A 105 2.22 6.00 -17.08
C GLN A 105 1.26 7.16 -17.33
N ALA A 106 1.66 8.04 -18.25
CA ALA A 106 0.90 9.26 -18.49
C ALA A 106 -0.50 8.99 -19.01
N VAL A 107 -0.65 7.94 -19.82
CA VAL A 107 -1.93 7.65 -20.46
C VAL A 107 -2.42 6.28 -20.04
N ARG A 108 -3.66 6.23 -19.61
CA ARG A 108 -4.34 4.99 -19.27
C ARG A 108 -5.30 4.60 -20.35
N THR A 109 -5.42 3.30 -20.58
CA THR A 109 -6.48 2.79 -21.44
C THR A 109 -7.81 2.91 -20.71
N ALA A 110 -8.90 2.75 -21.45
CA ALA A 110 -10.23 2.78 -20.85
C ALA A 110 -10.38 1.67 -19.82
N GLY A 111 -9.85 0.48 -20.11
CA GLY A 111 -9.90 -0.60 -19.15
C GLY A 111 -9.13 -0.33 -17.89
N GLU A 112 -7.99 0.33 -18.02
CA GLU A 112 -7.18 0.68 -16.85
C GLU A 112 -7.91 1.70 -15.98
N ARG A 113 -8.57 2.66 -16.59
CA ARG A 113 -9.35 3.64 -15.83
C ARG A 113 -10.51 2.98 -15.11
N GLU A 114 -11.17 2.04 -15.80
CA GLU A 114 -12.28 1.33 -15.20
C GLU A 114 -11.83 0.51 -13.99
N ALA A 115 -10.67 -0.13 -14.11
CA ALA A 115 -10.12 -0.90 -13.00
C ALA A 115 -9.78 0.01 -11.81
N LEU A 116 -9.23 1.18 -12.10
CA LEU A 116 -8.91 2.13 -11.04
C LEU A 116 -10.17 2.62 -10.35
N ASP A 117 -11.21 2.93 -11.12
CA ASP A 117 -12.47 3.37 -10.54
C ASP A 117 -13.11 2.29 -9.68
N ALA A 118 -13.07 1.05 -10.15
CA ALA A 118 -13.63 -0.06 -9.40
C ALA A 118 -12.88 -0.27 -8.09
N ALA A 119 -11.56 -0.20 -8.15
CA ALA A 119 -10.75 -0.35 -6.95
C ALA A 119 -11.03 0.78 -5.97
N GLY A 120 -11.16 2.00 -6.49
CA GLY A 120 -11.47 3.14 -5.63
C GLY A 120 -12.79 2.99 -4.92
N ARG A 121 -13.80 2.47 -5.60
CA ARG A 121 -15.10 2.23 -4.98
C ARG A 121 -15.00 1.18 -3.89
N GLU A 122 -14.23 0.14 -4.12
CA GLU A 122 -14.06 -0.90 -3.10
C GLU A 122 -13.34 -0.36 -1.88
N LEU A 123 -12.27 0.40 -2.11
CA LEU A 123 -11.51 0.98 -1.00
C LEU A 123 -12.38 1.94 -0.20
N GLU A 124 -13.18 2.75 -0.88
CA GLU A 124 -14.06 3.68 -0.21
C GLU A 124 -15.13 2.97 0.60
N TRP A 125 -15.65 1.90 0.06
CA TRP A 125 -16.67 1.13 0.77
C TRP A 125 -16.11 0.53 2.06
N ILE A 126 -14.90 -0.02 1.98
CA ILE A 126 -14.28 -0.61 3.16
C ILE A 126 -13.96 0.48 4.19
N ALA A 127 -13.33 1.57 3.74
CA ALA A 127 -12.96 2.65 4.65
C ALA A 127 -14.18 3.26 5.31
N GLY A 128 -15.31 3.33 4.57
CA GLY A 128 -16.54 3.88 5.12
C GLY A 128 -17.07 3.07 6.29
N ARG A 129 -16.77 1.78 6.35
CA ARG A 129 -17.21 0.96 7.48
C ARG A 129 -16.48 1.36 8.77
N TYR A 130 -15.41 2.10 8.65
CA TYR A 130 -14.64 2.61 9.80
C TYR A 130 -14.75 4.12 9.87
N ASN A 131 -15.83 4.67 9.32
CA ASN A 131 -16.12 6.09 9.32
C ASN A 131 -15.00 6.91 8.69
N GLY A 132 -14.34 6.33 7.70
CA GLY A 132 -13.23 6.98 7.02
C GLY A 132 -13.51 7.15 5.54
N GLY A 133 -12.45 7.32 4.78
CA GLY A 133 -12.58 7.55 3.35
C GLY A 133 -11.24 7.36 2.65
N ILE A 134 -11.25 7.69 1.36
CA ILE A 134 -10.09 7.53 0.50
C ILE A 134 -9.70 8.89 -0.04
N GLN A 135 -8.41 9.14 -0.08
CA GLN A 135 -7.85 10.31 -0.73
C GLN A 135 -6.96 9.84 -1.87
N PHE A 136 -7.14 10.44 -3.02
CA PHE A 136 -6.39 10.08 -4.21
C PHE A 136 -5.75 11.35 -4.76
N SER A 137 -4.45 11.26 -5.09
CA SER A 137 -3.77 12.38 -5.71
C SER A 137 -2.76 11.83 -6.72
N SER A 138 -2.41 12.71 -7.66
CA SER A 138 -1.48 12.34 -8.72
C SER A 138 -0.66 13.57 -9.05
N GLU A 139 0.65 13.39 -9.07
CA GLU A 139 1.55 14.51 -9.32
C GLU A 139 2.86 13.99 -9.86
N GLY A 140 3.28 14.54 -10.99
CA GLY A 140 4.59 14.20 -11.55
C GLY A 140 4.72 12.73 -11.94
N GLY A 141 3.65 12.12 -12.35
CA GLY A 141 3.67 10.70 -12.72
C GLY A 141 3.60 9.77 -11.55
N MET A 142 3.45 10.30 -10.35
CA MET A 142 3.32 9.48 -9.15
C MET A 142 1.90 9.59 -8.61
N GLU A 143 1.30 8.46 -8.32
CA GLU A 143 -0.02 8.39 -7.73
C GLU A 143 0.07 8.01 -6.28
N ARG A 144 -0.79 8.60 -5.48
CA ARG A 144 -0.89 8.32 -4.05
C ARG A 144 -2.32 8.02 -3.70
N ILE A 145 -2.50 6.93 -2.99
CA ILE A 145 -3.81 6.54 -2.49
C ILE A 145 -3.69 6.38 -0.98
N TYR A 146 -4.53 7.10 -0.26
CA TYR A 146 -4.55 7.02 1.20
C TYR A 146 -5.94 6.61 1.67
N ALA A 147 -5.98 5.55 2.45
CA ALA A 147 -7.19 5.16 3.14
C ALA A 147 -7.08 5.64 4.57
N VAL A 148 -8.12 6.33 5.03
CA VAL A 148 -8.18 6.85 6.39
C VAL A 148 -9.29 6.10 7.10
N LEU A 149 -8.95 5.45 8.21
CA LEU A 149 -9.91 4.70 9.01
C LEU A 149 -9.88 5.27 10.43
N LEU A 150 -11.04 5.37 11.04
CA LEU A 150 -11.11 5.79 12.44
C LEU A 150 -11.07 4.57 13.34
N THR A 151 -10.17 4.58 14.29
CA THR A 151 -10.02 3.53 15.28
C THR A 151 -10.22 4.13 16.67
N GLU A 152 -10.55 3.29 17.63
CA GLU A 152 -10.81 3.79 18.98
C GLU A 152 -9.55 4.16 19.74
#